data_b0bb8788e5e8d79ff997fa22a3d184a6
#
_entry.id   b0bb8788e5e8d79ff997fa22a3d184a6
#
_cell.length_a   1.000
_cell.length_b   1.000
_cell.length_c   1.000
_cell.angle_alpha   90.00
_cell.angle_beta   90.00
_cell.angle_gamma   90.00
#
_symmetry.space_group_name_H-M   'P 1'
#
loop_
_entity.id
_entity.type
_entity.pdbx_description
1 polymer ?
#
loop_
_entity_poly.entity_id
_entity_poly.type
_entity_poly.pdbx_seq_one_letter_code
_entity_poly.pdbx_strand_id
1 'polypeptide(L)'
;MVLKVRGVVLPEREQRTFWIDRGRLWTEPVPGASSDGDAELVVDGGWLLPGLVDAHTHPGAEGVEDAFSDETLRRHLADHRDAGVLLVRTPGSAARIPAWVDDDPELPRVRSAGRWLATPGRFFPGFGRDVSEAGLVDAAVEEAEASSGWCKVIGDWKHSEPALPLEILTAVVEAVHAVGGRVAAHCQTADGCRNAVLAGVDSLEHGMHLDPDLIDRMAAQGTALVPTLSVFGAGVERRRAAEPSAARDWWLAGWEGMLPSVRAAYEAGVTVLAGTDSFPCGTVASEVEWLVRAGLPTEAALGSASWSARSWLGLPGLTDGAPADLVAYDTDPTRDPSALAHPSRIILRGRVVV
;
A
#
# COMPACT_ATOMS: atom_id res chain seq x y z
N MET A 1 -18.12 8.91 -25.16
CA MET A 1 -16.89 9.26 -25.89
C MET A 1 -15.88 8.19 -25.57
N VAL A 2 -15.30 7.55 -26.59
CA VAL A 2 -14.26 6.53 -26.44
C VAL A 2 -12.91 7.25 -26.41
N LEU A 3 -12.07 6.92 -25.42
CA LEU A 3 -10.68 7.42 -25.41
C LEU A 3 -9.76 6.36 -25.99
N LYS A 4 -8.62 6.79 -26.51
CA LYS A 4 -7.56 5.93 -27.05
C LYS A 4 -6.23 6.28 -26.40
N VAL A 5 -5.50 5.27 -25.95
CA VAL A 5 -4.15 5.41 -25.40
C VAL A 5 -3.21 4.46 -26.12
N ARG A 6 -2.00 4.91 -26.42
CA ARG A 6 -0.97 4.11 -27.07
C ARG A 6 0.37 4.37 -26.41
N GLY A 7 1.10 3.32 -26.05
CA GLY A 7 2.42 3.44 -25.44
C GLY A 7 3.04 2.08 -25.13
N VAL A 8 4.23 2.08 -24.53
CA VAL A 8 4.93 0.89 -24.07
C VAL A 8 4.40 0.51 -22.69
N VAL A 9 3.80 -0.66 -22.58
CA VAL A 9 3.23 -1.16 -21.29
C VAL A 9 4.32 -1.82 -20.46
N LEU A 10 4.37 -1.49 -19.18
CA LEU A 10 5.22 -2.16 -18.19
C LEU A 10 4.40 -3.16 -17.35
N PRO A 11 5.04 -4.30 -16.97
CA PRO A 11 6.43 -4.68 -17.16
C PRO A 11 6.76 -5.34 -18.51
N GLU A 12 5.78 -5.66 -19.36
CA GLU A 12 5.96 -6.46 -20.56
C GLU A 12 6.87 -5.80 -21.61
N ARG A 13 7.02 -4.48 -21.56
CA ARG A 13 7.79 -3.64 -22.52
C ARG A 13 7.28 -3.77 -23.95
N GLU A 14 5.99 -4.00 -24.11
CA GLU A 14 5.32 -4.12 -25.40
C GLU A 14 4.58 -2.82 -25.77
N GLN A 15 4.71 -2.41 -27.02
CA GLN A 15 3.88 -1.35 -27.59
C GLN A 15 2.44 -1.85 -27.69
N ARG A 16 1.52 -1.21 -26.96
CA ARG A 16 0.09 -1.56 -26.98
C ARG A 16 -0.78 -0.34 -27.23
N THR A 17 -1.96 -0.61 -27.74
CA THR A 17 -3.04 0.38 -27.88
C THR A 17 -4.24 -0.14 -27.09
N PHE A 18 -4.86 0.76 -26.32
CA PHE A 18 -6.10 0.48 -25.63
C PHE A 18 -7.16 1.50 -26.05
N TRP A 19 -8.39 1.02 -26.13
CA TRP A 19 -9.59 1.84 -26.18
C TRP A 19 -10.22 1.83 -24.79
N ILE A 20 -10.74 2.98 -24.37
CA ILE A 20 -11.39 3.13 -23.08
C ILE A 20 -12.85 3.50 -23.31
N ASP A 21 -13.74 2.61 -22.89
CA ASP A 21 -15.18 2.85 -22.90
C ASP A 21 -15.80 2.43 -21.57
N ARG A 22 -16.68 3.28 -21.05
CA ARG A 22 -17.40 3.04 -19.77
C ARG A 22 -16.51 2.61 -18.63
N GLY A 23 -15.32 3.22 -18.52
CA GLY A 23 -14.37 2.96 -17.43
C GLY A 23 -13.58 1.65 -17.55
N ARG A 24 -13.61 0.99 -18.72
CA ARG A 24 -12.88 -0.25 -18.98
C ARG A 24 -11.91 -0.12 -20.14
N LEU A 25 -10.82 -0.88 -20.06
CA LEU A 25 -9.82 -1.05 -21.12
C LEU A 25 -10.30 -2.11 -22.12
N TRP A 26 -10.03 -1.87 -23.40
CA TRP A 26 -10.24 -2.81 -24.50
C TRP A 26 -9.00 -2.86 -25.36
N THR A 27 -8.56 -4.05 -25.75
CA THR A 27 -7.40 -4.25 -26.61
C THR A 27 -7.74 -4.18 -28.11
N GLU A 28 -9.03 -4.18 -28.42
CA GLU A 28 -9.58 -4.02 -29.75
C GLU A 28 -10.58 -2.86 -29.76
N PRO A 29 -10.82 -2.22 -30.93
CA PRO A 29 -11.84 -1.20 -31.05
C PRO A 29 -13.21 -1.70 -30.57
N VAL A 30 -13.89 -0.92 -29.73
CA VAL A 30 -15.18 -1.31 -29.13
C VAL A 30 -16.25 -1.43 -30.22
N PRO A 31 -16.89 -2.61 -30.43
CA PRO A 31 -17.90 -2.79 -31.46
C PRO A 31 -19.10 -1.83 -31.27
N GLY A 32 -19.44 -1.08 -32.31
CA GLY A 32 -20.58 -0.13 -32.28
C GLY A 32 -20.32 1.20 -31.59
N ALA A 33 -19.19 1.40 -30.97
CA ALA A 33 -18.63 2.74 -30.80
C ALA A 33 -18.06 3.14 -32.15
N SER A 34 -18.28 4.40 -32.54
CA SER A 34 -17.81 5.01 -33.79
C SER A 34 -16.47 4.47 -34.29
N SER A 35 -16.21 4.51 -35.59
CA SER A 35 -14.99 4.03 -36.22
C SER A 35 -13.72 4.42 -35.45
N ASP A 36 -12.60 3.72 -35.61
CA ASP A 36 -11.28 4.04 -34.99
C ASP A 36 -10.89 5.53 -35.14
N GLY A 37 -11.51 6.25 -36.11
CA GLY A 37 -11.35 7.68 -36.33
C GLY A 37 -12.11 8.61 -35.33
N ASP A 38 -13.03 8.09 -34.53
CA ASP A 38 -13.85 8.88 -33.60
C ASP A 38 -13.41 8.75 -32.13
N ALA A 39 -12.42 7.88 -31.84
CA ALA A 39 -11.84 7.78 -30.51
C ALA A 39 -10.83 8.92 -30.28
N GLU A 40 -10.99 9.64 -29.18
CA GLU A 40 -10.07 10.71 -28.78
C GLU A 40 -8.74 10.12 -28.32
N LEU A 41 -7.65 10.41 -29.05
CA LEU A 41 -6.30 9.99 -28.69
C LEU A 41 -5.77 10.90 -27.56
N VAL A 42 -5.69 10.37 -26.33
CA VAL A 42 -5.29 11.14 -25.13
C VAL A 42 -3.85 10.84 -24.69
N VAL A 43 -3.28 9.72 -25.13
CA VAL A 43 -1.86 9.35 -24.96
C VAL A 43 -1.33 8.77 -26.27
N ASP A 44 -0.21 9.30 -26.76
CA ASP A 44 0.44 8.84 -27.98
C ASP A 44 1.96 8.66 -27.78
N GLY A 45 2.35 7.48 -27.30
CA GLY A 45 3.73 7.15 -26.98
C GLY A 45 3.97 7.11 -25.46
N GLY A 46 5.25 7.14 -25.07
CA GLY A 46 5.66 7.05 -23.66
C GLY A 46 5.44 5.66 -23.05
N TRP A 47 5.39 5.65 -21.72
CA TRP A 47 5.34 4.45 -20.88
C TRP A 47 4.02 4.38 -20.13
N LEU A 48 3.33 3.24 -20.23
CA LEU A 48 2.03 3.02 -19.60
C LEU A 48 2.18 2.05 -18.42
N LEU A 49 1.70 2.46 -17.26
CA LEU A 49 1.65 1.63 -16.06
C LEU A 49 0.20 1.48 -15.59
N PRO A 50 -0.18 0.35 -15.00
CA PRO A 50 -1.36 0.32 -14.14
C PRO A 50 -1.25 1.41 -13.10
N GLY A 51 -2.35 2.07 -12.75
CA GLY A 51 -2.35 3.13 -11.75
C GLY A 51 -1.57 2.74 -10.50
N LEU A 52 -0.77 3.66 -9.98
CA LEU A 52 0.08 3.39 -8.83
C LEU A 52 -0.74 2.97 -7.61
N VAL A 53 -0.08 2.30 -6.69
CA VAL A 53 -0.63 1.81 -5.42
C VAL A 53 0.21 2.36 -4.28
N ASP A 54 -0.44 2.95 -3.29
CA ASP A 54 0.15 3.12 -1.96
C ASP A 54 -0.46 2.06 -1.04
N ALA A 55 0.36 1.09 -0.62
CA ALA A 55 -0.11 -0.07 0.13
C ALA A 55 -0.17 0.17 1.65
N HIS A 56 0.25 1.35 2.13
CA HIS A 56 0.21 1.73 3.54
C HIS A 56 0.11 3.25 3.70
N THR A 57 -1.09 3.74 3.88
CA THR A 57 -1.35 5.17 4.13
C THR A 57 -2.62 5.34 4.96
N HIS A 58 -2.76 6.46 5.66
CA HIS A 58 -3.87 6.73 6.59
C HIS A 58 -4.63 8.00 6.23
N PRO A 59 -5.31 8.06 5.06
CA PRO A 59 -6.05 9.25 4.66
C PRO A 59 -7.24 9.52 5.59
N GLY A 60 -7.53 10.79 5.82
CA GLY A 60 -8.68 11.24 6.62
C GLY A 60 -8.35 11.94 7.93
N ALA A 61 -7.09 11.88 8.37
CA ALA A 61 -6.58 12.67 9.50
C ALA A 61 -5.17 13.17 9.17
N GLU A 62 -4.76 14.34 9.66
CA GLU A 62 -3.42 14.89 9.45
C GLU A 62 -2.37 14.24 10.36
N GLY A 63 -2.82 13.62 11.44
CA GLY A 63 -2.01 12.91 12.42
C GLY A 63 -2.88 12.14 13.40
N VAL A 64 -2.24 11.40 14.30
CA VAL A 64 -2.90 10.50 15.26
C VAL A 64 -3.63 11.24 16.39
N GLU A 65 -3.45 12.54 16.53
CA GLU A 65 -4.17 13.40 17.49
C GLU A 65 -5.35 14.12 16.85
N ASP A 66 -5.49 14.03 15.51
CA ASP A 66 -6.50 14.75 14.78
C ASP A 66 -7.75 13.90 14.54
N ALA A 67 -8.90 14.57 14.53
CA ALA A 67 -10.15 13.91 14.22
C ALA A 67 -10.19 13.52 12.72
N PHE A 68 -10.67 12.32 12.46
CA PHE A 68 -11.01 11.90 11.10
C PHE A 68 -12.12 12.78 10.54
N SER A 69 -11.97 13.26 9.31
CA SER A 69 -13.00 14.03 8.61
C SER A 69 -13.11 13.65 7.14
N ASP A 70 -14.33 13.75 6.60
CA ASP A 70 -14.62 13.53 5.18
C ASP A 70 -13.91 14.55 4.29
N GLU A 71 -13.75 15.78 4.74
CA GLU A 71 -13.03 16.84 4.03
C GLU A 71 -11.55 16.49 3.87
N THR A 72 -10.89 16.12 4.98
CA THR A 72 -9.49 15.69 4.98
C THR A 72 -9.31 14.42 4.16
N LEU A 73 -10.23 13.45 4.28
CA LEU A 73 -10.20 12.23 3.48
C LEU A 73 -10.26 12.53 1.98
N ARG A 74 -11.18 13.39 1.55
CA ARG A 74 -11.32 13.77 0.14
C ARG A 74 -10.05 14.44 -0.39
N ARG A 75 -9.48 15.35 0.38
CA ARG A 75 -8.23 16.04 0.02
C ARG A 75 -7.07 15.05 -0.12
N HIS A 76 -6.84 14.19 0.87
CA HIS A 76 -5.77 13.20 0.85
C HIS A 76 -5.91 12.20 -0.30
N LEU A 77 -7.13 11.77 -0.61
CA LEU A 77 -7.37 10.91 -1.77
C LEU A 77 -7.15 11.65 -3.09
N ALA A 78 -7.47 12.95 -3.17
CA ALA A 78 -7.14 13.77 -4.32
C ALA A 78 -5.62 13.94 -4.49
N ASP A 79 -4.87 14.17 -3.41
CA ASP A 79 -3.40 14.24 -3.42
C ASP A 79 -2.79 12.93 -3.95
N HIS A 80 -3.32 11.78 -3.52
CA HIS A 80 -2.92 10.48 -4.07
C HIS A 80 -3.20 10.37 -5.57
N ARG A 81 -4.42 10.72 -6.01
CA ARG A 81 -4.82 10.71 -7.42
C ARG A 81 -3.90 11.57 -8.28
N ASP A 82 -3.63 12.79 -7.85
CA ASP A 82 -2.85 13.77 -8.61
C ASP A 82 -1.37 13.37 -8.74
N ALA A 83 -0.90 12.48 -7.86
CA ALA A 83 0.39 11.80 -7.95
C ALA A 83 0.34 10.47 -8.73
N GLY A 84 -0.79 10.12 -9.35
CA GLY A 84 -0.94 8.86 -10.10
C GLY A 84 -1.24 7.63 -9.24
N VAL A 85 -1.45 7.78 -7.93
CA VAL A 85 -1.87 6.69 -7.04
C VAL A 85 -3.37 6.50 -7.18
N LEU A 86 -3.77 5.47 -7.92
CA LEU A 86 -5.17 5.19 -8.26
C LEU A 86 -5.77 4.05 -7.46
N LEU A 87 -4.98 3.44 -6.59
CA LEU A 87 -5.39 2.48 -5.58
C LEU A 87 -4.66 2.77 -4.27
N VAL A 88 -5.43 2.97 -3.23
CA VAL A 88 -4.93 3.18 -1.87
C VAL A 88 -5.30 1.98 -1.01
N ARG A 89 -4.35 1.43 -0.25
CA ARG A 89 -4.64 0.54 0.85
C ARG A 89 -4.41 1.28 2.16
N THR A 90 -5.45 1.37 2.98
CA THR A 90 -5.31 1.84 4.36
C THR A 90 -5.34 0.65 5.30
N PRO A 91 -4.19 0.28 5.90
CA PRO A 91 -4.12 -0.82 6.84
C PRO A 91 -4.60 -0.37 8.23
N GLY A 92 -5.86 0.03 8.30
CA GLY A 92 -6.50 0.59 9.47
C GLY A 92 -6.39 2.11 9.59
N SER A 93 -7.38 2.71 10.25
CA SER A 93 -7.47 4.17 10.45
C SER A 93 -8.19 4.47 11.76
N ALA A 94 -8.37 5.76 12.07
CA ALA A 94 -9.21 6.23 13.17
C ALA A 94 -10.68 5.83 12.99
N ALA A 95 -11.16 5.80 11.75
CA ALA A 95 -12.53 5.48 11.38
C ALA A 95 -12.57 4.54 10.18
N ARG A 96 -13.72 3.91 9.95
CA ARG A 96 -13.99 3.18 8.70
C ARG A 96 -14.11 4.16 7.53
N ILE A 97 -13.60 3.78 6.38
CA ILE A 97 -13.74 4.58 5.16
C ILE A 97 -15.23 4.62 4.77
N PRO A 98 -15.81 5.82 4.58
CA PRO A 98 -17.20 5.96 4.20
C PRO A 98 -17.50 5.41 2.79
N ALA A 99 -18.68 4.83 2.61
CA ALA A 99 -19.09 4.20 1.35
C ALA A 99 -19.09 5.17 0.15
N TRP A 100 -19.33 6.48 0.37
CA TRP A 100 -19.33 7.47 -0.71
C TRP A 100 -18.00 7.56 -1.48
N VAL A 101 -16.88 7.10 -0.88
CA VAL A 101 -15.56 7.07 -1.55
C VAL A 101 -15.56 6.16 -2.78
N ASP A 102 -16.22 5.00 -2.69
CA ASP A 102 -16.31 4.08 -3.83
C ASP A 102 -17.22 4.61 -4.94
N ASP A 103 -18.19 5.44 -4.61
CA ASP A 103 -19.13 6.05 -5.53
C ASP A 103 -18.57 7.30 -6.22
N ASP A 104 -17.53 7.92 -5.66
CA ASP A 104 -16.92 9.12 -6.23
C ASP A 104 -15.95 8.75 -7.37
N PRO A 105 -16.29 9.09 -8.62
CA PRO A 105 -15.47 8.73 -9.79
C PRO A 105 -14.17 9.52 -9.90
N GLU A 106 -14.00 10.57 -9.11
CA GLU A 106 -12.80 11.41 -9.11
C GLU A 106 -11.76 10.97 -8.08
N LEU A 107 -12.09 9.97 -7.25
CA LEU A 107 -11.20 9.50 -6.20
C LEU A 107 -10.61 8.10 -6.52
N PRO A 108 -9.39 7.82 -6.04
CA PRO A 108 -8.78 6.49 -6.12
C PRO A 108 -9.68 5.42 -5.51
N ARG A 109 -9.47 4.18 -5.92
CA ARG A 109 -10.08 3.05 -5.23
C ARG A 109 -9.40 2.86 -3.89
N VAL A 110 -10.18 2.46 -2.87
CA VAL A 110 -9.66 2.21 -1.54
C VAL A 110 -9.85 0.75 -1.14
N ARG A 111 -8.83 0.17 -0.53
CA ARG A 111 -8.89 -1.10 0.22
C ARG A 111 -8.61 -0.80 1.68
N SER A 112 -9.63 -0.93 2.52
CA SER A 112 -9.55 -0.55 3.92
C SER A 112 -9.55 -1.78 4.83
N ALA A 113 -8.78 -1.70 5.93
CA ALA A 113 -8.82 -2.62 7.06
C ALA A 113 -9.72 -2.13 8.22
N GLY A 114 -10.59 -1.17 7.94
CA GLY A 114 -11.43 -0.58 8.97
C GLY A 114 -10.65 0.24 10.01
N ARG A 115 -11.08 0.21 11.25
CA ARG A 115 -10.34 0.82 12.36
C ARG A 115 -9.21 -0.12 12.80
N TRP A 116 -8.04 0.42 13.09
CA TRP A 116 -7.02 -0.45 13.66
C TRP A 116 -7.36 -0.87 15.08
N LEU A 117 -6.92 -2.05 15.47
CA LEU A 117 -7.20 -2.65 16.76
C LEU A 117 -5.94 -2.63 17.63
N ALA A 118 -6.02 -1.97 18.78
CA ALA A 118 -4.95 -1.90 19.75
C ALA A 118 -5.48 -2.32 21.14
N THR A 119 -4.61 -2.88 21.97
CA THR A 119 -4.96 -3.10 23.39
C THR A 119 -4.96 -1.78 24.15
N PRO A 120 -5.81 -1.62 25.18
CA PRO A 120 -5.97 -0.34 25.87
C PRO A 120 -4.66 0.25 26.38
N GLY A 121 -4.47 1.54 26.14
CA GLY A 121 -3.29 2.29 26.55
C GLY A 121 -2.05 2.05 25.70
N ARG A 122 -2.16 1.23 24.64
CA ARG A 122 -1.09 1.00 23.69
C ARG A 122 -1.32 1.77 22.39
N PHE A 123 -0.24 1.97 21.63
CA PHE A 123 -0.22 2.71 20.40
C PHE A 123 -0.67 4.16 20.60
N PHE A 124 -1.65 4.66 19.85
CA PHE A 124 -2.21 6.01 20.00
C PHE A 124 -3.63 5.92 20.56
N PRO A 125 -3.80 6.05 21.91
CA PRO A 125 -5.10 5.89 22.53
C PRO A 125 -6.14 6.86 21.94
N GLY A 126 -7.33 6.32 21.60
CA GLY A 126 -8.43 7.10 21.01
C GLY A 126 -8.35 7.26 19.49
N PHE A 127 -7.26 6.86 18.85
CA PHE A 127 -7.18 6.75 17.40
C PHE A 127 -7.33 5.27 17.02
N GLY A 128 -8.37 4.94 16.25
CA GLY A 128 -8.74 3.56 16.00
C GLY A 128 -9.70 2.99 17.04
N ARG A 129 -9.49 1.75 17.44
CA ARG A 129 -10.37 1.04 18.38
C ARG A 129 -9.56 0.34 19.47
N ASP A 130 -9.71 0.79 20.71
CA ASP A 130 -9.17 0.11 21.88
C ASP A 130 -10.00 -1.13 22.20
N VAL A 131 -9.36 -2.31 22.25
CA VAL A 131 -10.00 -3.60 22.49
C VAL A 131 -9.17 -4.42 23.46
N SER A 132 -9.80 -4.99 24.49
CA SER A 132 -9.10 -5.92 25.39
C SER A 132 -8.61 -7.15 24.62
N GLU A 133 -7.55 -7.80 25.10
CA GLU A 133 -7.03 -9.04 24.49
C GLU A 133 -8.14 -10.08 24.26
N ALA A 134 -9.04 -10.23 25.22
CA ALA A 134 -10.17 -11.17 25.11
C ALA A 134 -11.20 -10.81 24.04
N GLY A 135 -11.28 -9.53 23.64
CA GLY A 135 -12.22 -9.08 22.60
C GLY A 135 -11.60 -8.93 21.21
N LEU A 136 -10.27 -9.13 21.06
CA LEU A 136 -9.58 -8.87 19.81
C LEU A 136 -10.08 -9.74 18.65
N VAL A 137 -10.39 -11.00 18.88
CA VAL A 137 -10.85 -11.95 17.86
C VAL A 137 -12.17 -11.46 17.25
N ASP A 138 -13.17 -11.17 18.09
CA ASP A 138 -14.48 -10.70 17.62
C ASP A 138 -14.35 -9.35 16.90
N ALA A 139 -13.56 -8.43 17.47
CA ALA A 139 -13.35 -7.13 16.87
C ALA A 139 -12.63 -7.20 15.51
N ALA A 140 -11.69 -8.13 15.34
CA ALA A 140 -10.97 -8.32 14.08
C ALA A 140 -11.89 -8.86 12.97
N VAL A 141 -12.74 -9.82 13.29
CA VAL A 141 -13.76 -10.32 12.37
C VAL A 141 -14.74 -9.20 11.99
N GLU A 142 -15.23 -8.43 12.98
CA GLU A 142 -16.12 -7.29 12.74
C GLU A 142 -15.51 -6.25 11.81
N GLU A 143 -14.23 -5.87 12.01
CA GLU A 143 -13.58 -4.88 11.13
C GLU A 143 -13.34 -5.46 9.73
N ALA A 144 -12.98 -6.74 9.61
CA ALA A 144 -12.79 -7.37 8.31
C ALA A 144 -14.10 -7.44 7.50
N GLU A 145 -15.21 -7.85 8.13
CA GLU A 145 -16.54 -7.91 7.48
C GLU A 145 -17.11 -6.54 7.13
N ALA A 146 -16.83 -5.52 7.94
CA ALA A 146 -17.32 -4.15 7.75
C ALA A 146 -16.42 -3.28 6.84
N SER A 147 -15.39 -3.85 6.24
CA SER A 147 -14.43 -3.14 5.40
C SER A 147 -14.16 -3.90 4.08
N SER A 148 -12.96 -3.81 3.55
CA SER A 148 -12.59 -4.49 2.30
C SER A 148 -12.09 -5.94 2.51
N GLY A 149 -12.54 -6.62 3.54
CA GLY A 149 -12.08 -7.97 3.91
C GLY A 149 -10.74 -7.96 4.66
N TRP A 150 -10.35 -6.85 5.26
CA TRP A 150 -9.11 -6.70 6.00
C TRP A 150 -9.36 -6.27 7.45
N CYS A 151 -8.52 -6.72 8.36
CA CYS A 151 -8.38 -6.08 9.65
C CYS A 151 -6.92 -5.67 9.91
N LYS A 152 -6.70 -4.70 10.78
CA LYS A 152 -5.37 -4.27 11.25
C LYS A 152 -5.26 -4.47 12.75
N VAL A 153 -4.22 -5.17 13.16
CA VAL A 153 -3.86 -5.35 14.56
C VAL A 153 -2.52 -4.65 14.84
N ILE A 154 -2.45 -3.98 15.98
CA ILE A 154 -1.20 -3.42 16.52
C ILE A 154 -0.50 -4.53 17.30
N GLY A 155 0.53 -5.14 16.71
CA GLY A 155 1.26 -6.26 17.29
C GLY A 155 2.27 -5.84 18.38
N ASP A 156 2.78 -4.61 18.31
CA ASP A 156 3.66 -4.02 19.31
C ASP A 156 3.61 -2.49 19.28
N TRP A 157 4.28 -1.84 20.24
CA TRP A 157 4.34 -0.38 20.27
C TRP A 157 5.71 0.14 20.70
N LYS A 158 6.09 0.01 21.97
CA LYS A 158 7.39 0.48 22.46
C LYS A 158 8.35 -0.69 22.62
N HIS A 159 9.62 -0.44 22.33
CA HIS A 159 10.68 -1.45 22.49
C HIS A 159 10.80 -2.07 23.88
N SER A 160 10.32 -1.36 24.92
CA SER A 160 10.33 -1.78 26.32
C SER A 160 9.02 -2.45 26.78
N GLU A 161 8.04 -2.56 25.92
CA GLU A 161 6.75 -3.17 26.21
C GLU A 161 6.64 -4.54 25.54
N PRO A 162 5.94 -5.50 26.15
CA PRO A 162 5.73 -6.80 25.50
C PRO A 162 4.88 -6.66 24.24
N ALA A 163 5.21 -7.45 23.22
CA ALA A 163 4.38 -7.60 22.03
C ALA A 163 3.06 -8.31 22.36
N LEU A 164 2.09 -8.20 21.46
CA LEU A 164 0.86 -8.98 21.55
C LEU A 164 1.20 -10.48 21.54
N PRO A 165 0.65 -11.27 22.48
CA PRO A 165 0.96 -12.69 22.60
C PRO A 165 0.65 -13.47 21.31
N LEU A 166 1.53 -14.43 20.99
CA LEU A 166 1.40 -15.24 19.77
C LEU A 166 0.05 -15.97 19.70
N GLU A 167 -0.39 -16.54 20.79
CA GLU A 167 -1.67 -17.28 20.88
C GLU A 167 -2.88 -16.41 20.55
N ILE A 168 -2.86 -15.14 20.98
CA ILE A 168 -3.96 -14.20 20.67
C ILE A 168 -3.92 -13.83 19.20
N LEU A 169 -2.74 -13.49 18.69
CA LEU A 169 -2.61 -13.12 17.27
C LEU A 169 -2.92 -14.29 16.33
N THR A 170 -2.56 -15.52 16.72
CA THR A 170 -2.93 -16.73 15.98
C THR A 170 -4.45 -16.91 15.94
N ALA A 171 -5.14 -16.77 17.09
CA ALA A 171 -6.59 -16.86 17.14
C ALA A 171 -7.28 -15.77 16.27
N VAL A 172 -6.73 -14.55 16.23
CA VAL A 172 -7.21 -13.48 15.34
C VAL A 172 -7.06 -13.88 13.87
N VAL A 173 -5.87 -14.34 13.48
CA VAL A 173 -5.60 -14.74 12.08
C VAL A 173 -6.53 -15.87 11.65
N GLU A 174 -6.65 -16.94 12.46
CA GLU A 174 -7.53 -18.08 12.18
C GLU A 174 -9.00 -17.65 12.01
N ALA A 175 -9.51 -16.80 12.91
CA ALA A 175 -10.90 -16.35 12.85
C ALA A 175 -11.18 -15.45 11.64
N VAL A 176 -10.27 -14.53 11.32
CA VAL A 176 -10.41 -13.64 10.15
C VAL A 176 -10.29 -14.43 8.84
N HIS A 177 -9.36 -15.38 8.76
CA HIS A 177 -9.25 -16.27 7.60
C HIS A 177 -10.48 -17.16 7.44
N ALA A 178 -11.11 -17.61 8.53
CA ALA A 178 -12.34 -18.40 8.47
C ALA A 178 -13.52 -17.67 7.81
N VAL A 179 -13.54 -16.33 7.86
CA VAL A 179 -14.54 -15.50 7.14
C VAL A 179 -14.03 -14.99 5.78
N GLY A 180 -12.89 -15.50 5.31
CA GLY A 180 -12.30 -15.11 4.02
C GLY A 180 -11.59 -13.75 4.06
N GLY A 181 -11.33 -13.21 5.24
CA GLY A 181 -10.62 -11.96 5.45
C GLY A 181 -9.10 -12.13 5.47
N ARG A 182 -8.38 -11.02 5.67
CA ARG A 182 -6.92 -10.92 5.75
C ARG A 182 -6.51 -10.05 6.94
N VAL A 183 -5.32 -10.33 7.49
CA VAL A 183 -4.79 -9.62 8.65
C VAL A 183 -3.51 -8.87 8.31
N ALA A 184 -3.48 -7.57 8.61
CA ALA A 184 -2.29 -6.73 8.61
C ALA A 184 -1.84 -6.50 10.06
N ALA A 185 -0.53 -6.64 10.34
CA ALA A 185 0.02 -6.42 11.67
C ALA A 185 1.09 -5.31 11.67
N HIS A 186 0.90 -4.28 12.51
CA HIS A 186 1.97 -3.32 12.82
C HIS A 186 2.98 -3.98 13.74
N CYS A 187 4.24 -4.06 13.33
CA CYS A 187 5.32 -4.58 14.16
C CYS A 187 6.64 -3.88 13.87
N GLN A 188 7.28 -3.39 14.94
CA GLN A 188 8.61 -2.80 14.89
C GLN A 188 9.62 -3.58 15.74
N THR A 189 9.19 -4.27 16.81
CA THR A 189 10.06 -5.06 17.68
C THR A 189 10.33 -6.45 17.09
N ALA A 190 11.43 -7.08 17.51
CA ALA A 190 11.75 -8.46 17.10
C ALA A 190 10.66 -9.45 17.52
N ASP A 191 10.15 -9.33 18.76
CA ASP A 191 9.08 -10.20 19.28
C ASP A 191 7.76 -9.98 18.54
N GLY A 192 7.39 -8.72 18.23
CA GLY A 192 6.20 -8.39 17.44
C GLY A 192 6.26 -8.97 16.04
N CYS A 193 7.37 -8.75 15.33
CA CYS A 193 7.61 -9.32 14.00
C CYS A 193 7.55 -10.85 14.04
N ARG A 194 8.20 -11.47 15.04
CA ARG A 194 8.21 -12.92 15.22
C ARG A 194 6.79 -13.46 15.43
N ASN A 195 6.04 -12.88 16.36
CA ASN A 195 4.68 -13.33 16.67
C ASN A 195 3.76 -13.17 15.44
N ALA A 196 3.86 -12.05 14.71
CA ALA A 196 3.08 -11.80 13.51
C ALA A 196 3.36 -12.85 12.41
N VAL A 197 4.63 -13.11 12.12
CA VAL A 197 5.02 -14.11 11.12
C VAL A 197 4.61 -15.52 11.56
N LEU A 198 4.82 -15.89 12.85
CA LEU A 198 4.43 -17.20 13.36
C LEU A 198 2.92 -17.41 13.37
N ALA A 199 2.14 -16.36 13.64
CA ALA A 199 0.68 -16.38 13.59
C ALA A 199 0.13 -16.50 12.15
N GLY A 200 0.93 -16.18 11.13
CA GLY A 200 0.52 -16.29 9.72
C GLY A 200 -0.24 -15.08 9.21
N VAL A 201 0.11 -13.86 9.64
CA VAL A 201 -0.49 -12.64 9.08
C VAL A 201 -0.27 -12.52 7.57
N ASP A 202 -1.19 -11.90 6.86
CA ASP A 202 -1.08 -11.71 5.40
C ASP A 202 -0.12 -10.58 5.04
N SER A 203 0.07 -9.62 5.95
CA SER A 203 0.92 -8.44 5.71
C SER A 203 1.59 -8.01 7.01
N LEU A 204 2.93 -7.97 6.99
CA LEU A 204 3.76 -7.41 8.04
C LEU A 204 4.06 -5.95 7.67
N GLU A 205 3.61 -5.02 8.50
CA GLU A 205 3.84 -3.60 8.31
C GLU A 205 5.11 -3.20 9.08
N HIS A 206 5.96 -2.40 8.43
CA HIS A 206 7.27 -1.92 8.90
C HIS A 206 8.33 -3.02 9.01
N GLY A 207 8.20 -3.97 9.93
CA GLY A 207 9.18 -5.04 10.10
C GLY A 207 10.56 -4.53 10.54
N MET A 208 10.65 -3.45 11.36
CA MET A 208 11.91 -2.74 11.66
C MET A 208 13.01 -3.65 12.24
N HIS A 209 12.64 -4.56 13.13
CA HIS A 209 13.55 -5.56 13.71
C HIS A 209 13.19 -6.97 13.28
N LEU A 210 12.80 -7.16 12.00
CA LEU A 210 12.51 -8.47 11.43
C LEU A 210 13.75 -9.36 11.53
N ASP A 211 13.59 -10.52 12.19
CA ASP A 211 14.62 -11.56 12.25
C ASP A 211 14.78 -12.20 10.85
N PRO A 212 15.97 -12.20 10.26
CA PRO A 212 16.22 -12.84 8.96
C PRO A 212 15.79 -14.31 8.89
N ASP A 213 15.84 -15.05 10.00
CA ASP A 213 15.44 -16.46 10.06
C ASP A 213 13.93 -16.67 9.81
N LEU A 214 13.13 -15.62 9.84
CA LEU A 214 11.69 -15.66 9.54
C LEU A 214 11.34 -15.45 8.07
N ILE A 215 12.29 -14.98 7.26
CA ILE A 215 12.06 -14.57 5.87
C ILE A 215 11.59 -15.74 5.01
N ASP A 216 12.25 -16.90 5.10
CA ASP A 216 11.84 -18.09 4.35
C ASP A 216 10.42 -18.54 4.70
N ARG A 217 10.04 -18.39 5.97
CA ARG A 217 8.67 -18.67 6.40
C ARG A 217 7.67 -17.67 5.82
N MET A 218 8.00 -16.39 5.79
CA MET A 218 7.15 -15.37 5.15
C MET A 218 6.91 -15.71 3.67
N ALA A 219 7.98 -16.07 2.95
CA ALA A 219 7.88 -16.47 1.54
C ALA A 219 6.99 -17.71 1.37
N ALA A 220 7.20 -18.74 2.20
CA ALA A 220 6.46 -20.00 2.10
C ALA A 220 4.97 -19.88 2.41
N GLN A 221 4.57 -19.00 3.33
CA GLN A 221 3.16 -18.79 3.72
C GLN A 221 2.49 -17.64 2.99
N GLY A 222 3.23 -16.82 2.20
CA GLY A 222 2.70 -15.70 1.43
C GLY A 222 2.49 -14.40 2.22
N THR A 223 3.13 -14.24 3.39
CA THR A 223 3.12 -12.98 4.14
C THR A 223 3.86 -11.90 3.35
N ALA A 224 3.21 -10.81 3.00
CA ALA A 224 3.85 -9.66 2.37
C ALA A 224 4.57 -8.77 3.39
N LEU A 225 5.59 -8.03 2.93
CA LEU A 225 6.28 -6.99 3.70
C LEU A 225 5.95 -5.61 3.12
N VAL A 226 5.49 -4.70 3.98
CA VAL A 226 5.28 -3.29 3.64
C VAL A 226 6.19 -2.44 4.52
N PRO A 227 7.43 -2.15 4.08
CA PRO A 227 8.47 -1.67 4.98
C PRO A 227 8.37 -0.18 5.32
N THR A 228 7.65 0.63 4.54
CA THR A 228 7.47 2.08 4.77
C THR A 228 8.80 2.83 4.98
N LEU A 229 9.80 2.52 4.16
CA LEU A 229 11.16 3.04 4.31
C LEU A 229 11.23 4.57 4.25
N SER A 230 10.35 5.19 3.48
CA SER A 230 10.34 6.65 3.29
C SER A 230 10.06 7.40 4.59
N VAL A 231 9.08 6.97 5.39
CA VAL A 231 8.77 7.63 6.68
C VAL A 231 9.88 7.42 7.71
N PHE A 232 10.48 6.23 7.75
CA PHE A 232 11.64 5.99 8.63
C PHE A 232 12.86 6.79 8.18
N GLY A 233 13.18 6.75 6.87
CA GLY A 233 14.30 7.50 6.29
C GLY A 233 14.23 8.99 6.55
N ALA A 234 13.05 9.60 6.47
CA ALA A 234 12.82 11.00 6.81
C ALA A 234 13.12 11.33 8.30
N GLY A 235 13.02 10.34 9.18
CA GLY A 235 13.26 10.49 10.62
C GLY A 235 14.73 10.35 11.06
N VAL A 236 15.59 9.78 10.23
CA VAL A 236 16.95 9.33 10.60
C VAL A 236 17.82 10.46 11.15
N GLU A 237 17.95 11.56 10.42
CA GLU A 237 18.84 12.67 10.82
C GLU A 237 18.38 13.30 12.14
N ARG A 238 17.07 13.46 12.32
CA ARG A 238 16.52 13.96 13.59
C ARG A 238 16.83 12.99 14.74
N ARG A 239 16.75 11.67 14.50
CA ARG A 239 17.06 10.64 15.51
C ARG A 239 18.55 10.63 15.83
N ARG A 240 19.42 10.75 14.84
CA ARG A 240 20.88 10.84 15.04
C ARG A 240 21.27 12.06 15.85
N ALA A 241 20.63 13.19 15.63
CA ALA A 241 20.88 14.43 16.36
C ALA A 241 20.28 14.49 17.77
N ALA A 242 19.35 13.57 18.11
CA ALA A 242 18.73 13.52 19.43
C ALA A 242 19.73 13.05 20.50
N GLU A 243 19.45 13.43 21.77
CA GLU A 243 20.24 12.96 22.91
C GLU A 243 20.33 11.43 22.99
N PRO A 244 21.50 10.86 23.34
CA PRO A 244 21.68 9.42 23.49
C PRO A 244 20.67 8.82 24.48
N SER A 245 20.00 7.76 24.05
CA SER A 245 19.06 6.99 24.89
C SER A 245 18.88 5.58 24.33
N ALA A 246 18.49 4.63 25.17
CA ALA A 246 18.21 3.26 24.76
C ALA A 246 17.16 3.21 23.64
N ALA A 247 16.12 4.03 23.69
CA ALA A 247 15.09 4.12 22.65
C ALA A 247 15.63 4.64 21.32
N ARG A 248 16.49 5.67 21.35
CA ARG A 248 17.15 6.18 20.16
C ARG A 248 18.07 5.12 19.52
N ASP A 249 18.89 4.50 20.33
CA ASP A 249 19.88 3.53 19.84
C ASP A 249 19.17 2.27 19.30
N TRP A 250 18.10 1.80 19.96
CA TRP A 250 17.24 0.75 19.45
C TRP A 250 16.63 1.11 18.09
N TRP A 251 16.08 2.32 17.97
CA TRP A 251 15.46 2.76 16.73
C TRP A 251 16.47 2.88 15.57
N LEU A 252 17.67 3.42 15.85
CA LEU A 252 18.73 3.54 14.83
C LEU A 252 19.23 2.14 14.39
N ALA A 253 19.42 1.22 15.33
CA ALA A 253 19.79 -0.16 15.02
C ALA A 253 18.72 -0.86 14.16
N GLY A 254 17.43 -0.64 14.46
CA GLY A 254 16.33 -1.15 13.64
C GLY A 254 16.37 -0.59 12.23
N TRP A 255 16.51 0.72 12.09
CA TRP A 255 16.65 1.35 10.78
C TRP A 255 17.82 0.79 9.95
N GLU A 256 18.98 0.63 10.56
CA GLU A 256 20.18 0.07 9.89
C GLU A 256 19.94 -1.37 9.41
N GLY A 257 19.08 -2.13 10.10
CA GLY A 257 18.67 -3.49 9.72
C GLY A 257 17.60 -3.54 8.63
N MET A 258 16.78 -2.49 8.45
CA MET A 258 15.62 -2.54 7.54
C MET A 258 16.02 -2.74 6.07
N LEU A 259 16.99 -1.97 5.55
CA LEU A 259 17.38 -2.06 4.14
C LEU A 259 17.90 -3.45 3.77
N PRO A 260 18.85 -4.05 4.52
CA PRO A 260 19.28 -5.43 4.29
C PRO A 260 18.13 -6.46 4.41
N SER A 261 17.21 -6.28 5.38
CA SER A 261 16.07 -7.19 5.56
C SER A 261 15.08 -7.13 4.40
N VAL A 262 14.79 -5.94 3.88
CA VAL A 262 13.93 -5.74 2.71
C VAL A 262 14.54 -6.42 1.47
N ARG A 263 15.84 -6.27 1.27
CA ARG A 263 16.55 -6.95 0.19
C ARG A 263 16.48 -8.47 0.34
N ALA A 264 16.80 -8.99 1.52
CA ALA A 264 16.76 -10.42 1.79
C ALA A 264 15.35 -11.01 1.60
N ALA A 265 14.31 -10.28 2.05
CA ALA A 265 12.92 -10.65 1.84
C ALA A 265 12.57 -10.74 0.33
N TYR A 266 12.97 -9.75 -0.45
CA TYR A 266 12.77 -9.77 -1.90
C TYR A 266 13.51 -10.95 -2.56
N GLU A 267 14.79 -11.18 -2.23
CA GLU A 267 15.61 -12.27 -2.78
C GLU A 267 15.06 -13.66 -2.41
N ALA A 268 14.40 -13.81 -1.26
CA ALA A 268 13.72 -15.03 -0.84
C ALA A 268 12.32 -15.22 -1.45
N GLY A 269 11.83 -14.25 -2.24
CA GLY A 269 10.51 -14.33 -2.88
C GLY A 269 9.35 -13.81 -2.03
N VAL A 270 9.60 -13.10 -0.94
CA VAL A 270 8.57 -12.38 -0.19
C VAL A 270 8.02 -11.25 -1.07
N THR A 271 6.70 -11.12 -1.12
CA THR A 271 6.07 -9.96 -1.79
C THR A 271 6.38 -8.69 -1.00
N VAL A 272 7.17 -7.79 -1.58
CA VAL A 272 7.44 -6.46 -1.02
C VAL A 272 6.52 -5.45 -1.69
N LEU A 273 5.84 -4.61 -0.89
CA LEU A 273 4.89 -3.60 -1.37
C LEU A 273 5.35 -2.20 -0.97
N ALA A 274 5.16 -1.25 -1.86
CA ALA A 274 5.41 0.16 -1.56
C ALA A 274 4.24 0.73 -0.74
N GLY A 275 4.56 1.25 0.45
CA GLY A 275 3.63 1.93 1.34
C GLY A 275 4.34 3.09 2.02
N THR A 276 3.72 4.26 2.10
CA THR A 276 4.41 5.48 2.55
C THR A 276 4.30 5.74 4.03
N ASP A 277 3.15 5.47 4.63
CA ASP A 277 2.83 5.79 6.05
C ASP A 277 3.19 7.24 6.44
N SER A 278 3.04 8.17 5.50
CA SER A 278 3.52 9.54 5.66
C SER A 278 2.54 10.57 5.12
N PHE A 279 2.72 11.80 5.61
CA PHE A 279 2.10 12.99 5.08
C PHE A 279 3.18 13.95 4.54
N PRO A 280 2.90 14.69 3.43
CA PRO A 280 1.66 14.67 2.65
C PRO A 280 1.44 13.35 1.91
N CYS A 281 0.18 13.05 1.56
CA CYS A 281 -0.19 11.93 0.71
C CYS A 281 0.37 12.08 -0.72
N GLY A 282 0.37 10.96 -1.51
CA GLY A 282 0.83 11.02 -2.91
C GLY A 282 2.35 10.88 -3.09
N THR A 283 3.09 10.46 -2.08
CA THR A 283 4.56 10.40 -2.10
C THR A 283 5.14 9.02 -2.40
N VAL A 284 4.37 8.10 -3.00
CA VAL A 284 4.80 6.72 -3.24
C VAL A 284 6.06 6.59 -4.10
N ALA A 285 6.34 7.58 -4.96
CA ALA A 285 7.59 7.64 -5.72
C ALA A 285 8.83 7.62 -4.80
N SER A 286 8.77 8.30 -3.66
CA SER A 286 9.84 8.28 -2.66
C SER A 286 10.05 6.89 -2.06
N GLU A 287 8.98 6.14 -1.79
CA GLU A 287 9.10 4.78 -1.30
C GLU A 287 9.75 3.86 -2.34
N VAL A 288 9.40 4.00 -3.62
CA VAL A 288 10.05 3.26 -4.71
C VAL A 288 11.55 3.56 -4.76
N GLU A 289 11.97 4.82 -4.62
CA GLU A 289 13.39 5.17 -4.55
C GLU A 289 14.10 4.50 -3.36
N TRP A 290 13.45 4.45 -2.20
CA TRP A 290 13.99 3.76 -1.03
C TRP A 290 14.10 2.24 -1.23
N LEU A 291 13.13 1.62 -1.89
CA LEU A 291 13.20 0.20 -2.24
C LEU A 291 14.38 -0.09 -3.20
N VAL A 292 14.64 0.80 -4.18
CA VAL A 292 15.83 0.70 -5.02
C VAL A 292 17.11 0.85 -4.20
N ARG A 293 17.17 1.82 -3.26
CA ARG A 293 18.30 1.98 -2.34
C ARG A 293 18.50 0.77 -1.42
N ALA A 294 17.42 0.09 -1.04
CA ALA A 294 17.48 -1.16 -0.29
C ALA A 294 18.04 -2.33 -1.12
N GLY A 295 18.15 -2.18 -2.46
CA GLY A 295 18.76 -3.15 -3.35
C GLY A 295 17.78 -3.95 -4.21
N LEU A 296 16.51 -3.58 -4.26
CA LEU A 296 15.58 -4.15 -5.24
C LEU A 296 15.94 -3.69 -6.66
N PRO A 297 15.84 -4.57 -7.67
CA PRO A 297 15.85 -4.13 -9.06
C PRO A 297 14.78 -3.06 -9.30
N THR A 298 15.10 -2.03 -10.08
CA THR A 298 14.17 -0.91 -10.31
C THR A 298 12.80 -1.38 -10.78
N GLU A 299 12.74 -2.36 -11.67
CA GLU A 299 11.47 -2.92 -12.17
C GLU A 299 10.65 -3.58 -11.06
N ALA A 300 11.30 -4.28 -10.10
CA ALA A 300 10.63 -4.87 -8.95
C ALA A 300 10.12 -3.79 -7.99
N ALA A 301 10.91 -2.74 -7.74
CA ALA A 301 10.50 -1.61 -6.91
C ALA A 301 9.32 -0.85 -7.54
N LEU A 302 9.30 -0.65 -8.86
CA LEU A 302 8.14 -0.11 -9.58
C LEU A 302 6.92 -1.02 -9.46
N GLY A 303 7.11 -2.33 -9.63
CA GLY A 303 6.06 -3.32 -9.48
C GLY A 303 5.41 -3.30 -8.11
N SER A 304 6.21 -3.07 -7.05
CA SER A 304 5.71 -2.97 -5.67
C SER A 304 4.77 -1.79 -5.44
N ALA A 305 4.83 -0.77 -6.31
CA ALA A 305 3.94 0.38 -6.34
C ALA A 305 2.93 0.37 -7.50
N SER A 306 2.84 -0.70 -8.29
CA SER A 306 1.94 -0.76 -9.44
C SER A 306 1.43 -2.19 -9.67
N TRP A 307 1.92 -2.91 -10.68
CA TRP A 307 1.34 -4.18 -11.14
C TRP A 307 1.40 -5.31 -10.11
N SER A 308 2.49 -5.45 -9.36
CA SER A 308 2.62 -6.48 -8.32
C SER A 308 1.70 -6.19 -7.14
N ALA A 309 1.63 -4.93 -6.68
CA ALA A 309 0.74 -4.52 -5.61
C ALA A 309 -0.74 -4.66 -6.00
N ARG A 310 -1.10 -4.28 -7.23
CA ARG A 310 -2.47 -4.48 -7.73
C ARG A 310 -2.85 -5.96 -7.77
N SER A 311 -1.96 -6.81 -8.30
CA SER A 311 -2.15 -8.27 -8.33
C SER A 311 -2.35 -8.85 -6.94
N TRP A 312 -1.50 -8.45 -5.98
CA TRP A 312 -1.60 -8.90 -4.59
C TRP A 312 -2.92 -8.46 -3.92
N LEU A 313 -3.44 -7.27 -4.29
CA LEU A 313 -4.73 -6.76 -3.84
C LEU A 313 -5.92 -7.30 -4.65
N GLY A 314 -5.70 -8.24 -5.57
CA GLY A 314 -6.75 -8.88 -6.38
C GLY A 314 -7.28 -8.00 -7.50
N LEU A 315 -6.51 -7.03 -7.98
CA LEU A 315 -6.87 -6.16 -9.09
C LEU A 315 -6.01 -6.44 -10.33
N PRO A 316 -6.60 -6.40 -11.53
CA PRO A 316 -5.85 -6.64 -12.77
C PRO A 316 -4.90 -5.48 -13.10
N GLY A 317 -3.88 -5.79 -13.93
CA GLY A 317 -3.08 -4.81 -14.64
C GLY A 317 -3.80 -4.24 -15.87
N LEU A 318 -3.02 -3.80 -16.89
CA LEU A 318 -3.56 -3.26 -18.15
C LEU A 318 -3.94 -4.42 -19.10
N THR A 319 -5.07 -5.04 -18.85
CA THR A 319 -5.60 -6.17 -19.64
C THR A 319 -6.99 -5.87 -20.17
N ASP A 320 -7.42 -6.64 -21.16
CA ASP A 320 -8.75 -6.51 -21.76
C ASP A 320 -9.86 -6.63 -20.69
N GLY A 321 -10.85 -5.75 -20.74
CA GLY A 321 -11.94 -5.69 -19.76
C GLY A 321 -11.57 -5.16 -18.37
N ALA A 322 -10.29 -4.88 -18.09
CA ALA A 322 -9.84 -4.33 -16.80
C ALA A 322 -10.40 -2.91 -16.56
N PRO A 323 -10.49 -2.48 -15.29
CA PRO A 323 -10.75 -1.07 -14.97
C PRO A 323 -9.69 -0.18 -15.63
N ALA A 324 -10.15 0.92 -16.26
CA ALA A 324 -9.28 1.89 -16.91
C ALA A 324 -8.67 2.85 -15.87
N ASP A 325 -7.75 2.32 -15.07
CA ASP A 325 -6.94 3.04 -14.09
C ASP A 325 -5.47 2.91 -14.53
N LEU A 326 -4.92 3.92 -15.18
CA LEU A 326 -3.56 3.91 -15.71
C LEU A 326 -2.87 5.27 -15.62
N VAL A 327 -1.55 5.23 -15.63
CA VAL A 327 -0.68 6.41 -15.62
C VAL A 327 0.28 6.32 -16.79
N ALA A 328 0.50 7.43 -17.49
CA ALA A 328 1.48 7.54 -18.56
C ALA A 328 2.64 8.45 -18.16
N TYR A 329 3.83 8.11 -18.65
CA TYR A 329 5.08 8.83 -18.41
C TYR A 329 5.82 9.05 -19.72
N ASP A 330 6.43 10.22 -19.90
CA ASP A 330 7.25 10.52 -21.07
C ASP A 330 8.65 9.90 -20.96
N THR A 331 9.14 9.73 -19.72
CA THR A 331 10.43 9.12 -19.41
C THR A 331 10.24 7.68 -18.94
N ASP A 332 11.17 6.78 -19.32
CA ASP A 332 11.18 5.39 -18.86
C ASP A 332 11.42 5.30 -17.35
N PRO A 333 10.41 4.99 -16.53
CA PRO A 333 10.57 4.96 -15.08
C PRO A 333 11.44 3.79 -14.60
N THR A 334 11.71 2.79 -15.44
CA THR A 334 12.65 1.71 -15.10
C THR A 334 14.10 2.15 -15.16
N ARG A 335 14.39 3.24 -15.90
CA ARG A 335 15.71 3.86 -15.97
C ARG A 335 15.86 5.04 -15.02
N ASP A 336 14.77 5.75 -14.77
CA ASP A 336 14.71 6.89 -13.88
C ASP A 336 13.44 6.80 -13.01
N PRO A 337 13.53 6.17 -11.82
CA PRO A 337 12.39 6.05 -10.90
C PRO A 337 11.79 7.40 -10.47
N SER A 338 12.57 8.49 -10.50
CA SER A 338 12.07 9.82 -10.14
C SER A 338 10.98 10.31 -11.09
N ALA A 339 10.90 9.75 -12.31
CA ALA A 339 9.83 10.02 -13.24
C ALA A 339 8.43 9.71 -12.67
N LEU A 340 8.33 8.78 -11.71
CA LEU A 340 7.06 8.45 -11.06
C LEU A 340 6.38 9.65 -10.38
N ALA A 341 7.15 10.63 -9.95
CA ALA A 341 6.61 11.87 -9.36
C ALA A 341 5.99 12.82 -10.41
N HIS A 342 6.17 12.53 -11.71
CA HIS A 342 5.79 13.45 -12.80
C HIS A 342 5.01 12.72 -13.90
N PRO A 343 3.80 12.23 -13.62
CA PRO A 343 2.96 11.61 -14.64
C PRO A 343 2.60 12.63 -15.74
N SER A 344 2.73 12.24 -16.99
CA SER A 344 2.32 13.09 -18.12
C SER A 344 0.81 12.98 -18.39
N ARG A 345 0.20 11.86 -17.97
CA ARG A 345 -1.24 11.67 -18.03
C ARG A 345 -1.72 10.70 -16.97
N ILE A 346 -2.85 11.02 -16.35
CA ILE A 346 -3.53 10.16 -15.37
C ILE A 346 -4.94 9.87 -15.89
N ILE A 347 -5.29 8.59 -15.97
CA ILE A 347 -6.64 8.14 -16.31
C ILE A 347 -7.16 7.30 -15.15
N LEU A 348 -8.21 7.81 -14.51
CA LEU A 348 -8.88 7.18 -13.38
C LEU A 348 -10.32 6.83 -13.76
N ARG A 349 -10.70 5.57 -13.57
CA ARG A 349 -12.05 5.06 -13.88
C ARG A 349 -12.51 5.42 -15.31
N GLY A 350 -11.52 5.47 -16.24
CA GLY A 350 -11.76 5.79 -17.64
C GLY A 350 -11.92 7.27 -17.97
N ARG A 351 -11.60 8.16 -17.04
CA ARG A 351 -11.63 9.61 -17.22
C ARG A 351 -10.21 10.17 -17.16
N VAL A 352 -9.90 11.09 -18.04
CA VAL A 352 -8.66 11.88 -17.95
C VAL A 352 -8.79 12.82 -16.76
N VAL A 353 -7.82 12.75 -15.84
CA VAL A 353 -7.75 13.59 -14.63
C VAL A 353 -6.70 14.69 -14.84
N VAL A 354 -5.52 14.32 -15.35
CA VAL A 354 -4.39 15.19 -15.65
C VAL A 354 -3.87 14.88 -17.04
#